data_a576e0ba7d1fb57d9b578411755ec89b
#
_entry.id   a576e0ba7d1fb57d9b578411755ec89b
#
_cell.length_a   1.000
_cell.length_b   1.000
_cell.length_c   1.000
_cell.angle_alpha   90.00
_cell.angle_beta   90.00
_cell.angle_gamma   90.00
#
_symmetry.space_group_name_H-M   'P 1'
#
loop_
_entity.id
_entity.type
_entity.pdbx_description
1 polymer ?
#
loop_
_entity_poly.entity_id
_entity_poly.type
_entity_poly.pdbx_seq_one_letter_code
_entity_poly.pdbx_strand_id
1 'polypeptide(L)'
;MNRLPNVTFKIRSQNEFETGEMCYLEGDKAWMSISSSDLFSEKRVLIFSLPGAFTPTCSSQQLPAFDEKFEAFKNLGIDEVFCISVNDSYVMNAWSNYMGVKNVQMIPDGTGQFTRMMGMLINKDHNG
;
A
#
# COMPACT_ATOMS: atom_id res chain seq x y z
N MET A 1 -10.05 -18.59 5.17
CA MET A 1 -9.23 -18.52 3.94
C MET A 1 -7.83 -18.97 4.27
N ASN A 2 -7.34 -19.96 3.56
CA ASN A 2 -6.02 -20.55 3.85
C ASN A 2 -4.91 -20.03 2.93
N ARG A 3 -5.23 -19.20 1.95
CA ARG A 3 -4.29 -18.60 1.01
C ARG A 3 -4.74 -17.20 0.61
N LEU A 4 -3.77 -16.31 0.47
CA LEU A 4 -4.03 -14.99 -0.08
C LEU A 4 -4.34 -15.07 -1.59
N PRO A 5 -5.21 -14.20 -2.10
CA PRO A 5 -5.49 -14.13 -3.53
C PRO A 5 -4.23 -13.82 -4.34
N ASN A 6 -4.12 -14.43 -5.51
CA ASN A 6 -3.05 -14.10 -6.45
C ASN A 6 -3.50 -12.94 -7.36
N VAL A 7 -2.93 -11.78 -7.12
CA VAL A 7 -3.24 -10.52 -7.81
C VAL A 7 -1.93 -9.84 -8.20
N THR A 8 -1.93 -9.15 -9.34
CA THR A 8 -0.80 -8.33 -9.76
C THR A 8 -1.09 -6.86 -9.48
N PHE A 9 -0.18 -6.23 -8.76
CA PHE A 9 -0.25 -4.80 -8.43
C PHE A 9 0.73 -4.00 -9.30
N LYS A 10 0.40 -2.73 -9.51
CA LYS A 10 1.31 -1.74 -10.10
C LYS A 10 1.89 -0.87 -8.99
N ILE A 11 3.19 -0.98 -8.76
CA ILE A 11 3.87 -0.16 -7.74
C ILE A 11 4.90 0.76 -8.40
N ARG A 12 5.25 1.84 -7.72
CA ARG A 12 6.31 2.73 -8.21
C ARG A 12 7.66 2.04 -8.13
N SER A 13 8.43 2.12 -9.20
CA SER A 13 9.78 1.57 -9.27
C SER A 13 10.80 2.46 -8.57
N GLN A 14 10.52 3.77 -8.48
CA GLN A 14 11.38 4.76 -7.82
C GLN A 14 10.53 5.81 -7.12
N ASN A 15 11.10 6.46 -6.12
CA ASN A 15 10.48 7.58 -5.46
C ASN A 15 10.80 8.87 -6.23
N GLU A 16 9.87 9.33 -7.04
CA GLU A 16 10.00 10.54 -7.86
C GLU A 16 10.17 11.83 -7.05
N PHE A 17 9.72 11.82 -5.81
CA PHE A 17 9.86 12.98 -4.93
C PHE A 17 11.30 13.14 -4.41
N GLU A 18 12.05 12.06 -4.30
CA GLU A 18 13.46 12.10 -3.94
C GLU A 18 14.33 12.66 -5.06
N THR A 19 13.94 12.40 -6.29
CA THR A 19 14.66 12.89 -7.48
C THR A 19 14.25 14.31 -7.89
N GLY A 20 13.15 14.83 -7.34
CA GLY A 20 12.56 16.10 -7.73
C GLY A 20 11.90 16.08 -9.12
N GLU A 21 11.80 14.91 -9.73
CA GLU A 21 11.25 14.71 -11.07
C GLU A 21 9.82 14.18 -11.00
N MET A 22 8.94 14.95 -10.41
CA MET A 22 7.52 14.62 -10.39
C MET A 22 6.98 14.47 -11.81
N CYS A 23 6.39 13.32 -12.13
CA CYS A 23 5.71 13.01 -13.39
C CYS A 23 6.60 12.79 -14.61
N TYR A 24 7.91 12.76 -14.49
CA TYR A 24 8.81 12.52 -15.64
C TYR A 24 9.12 11.05 -15.93
N LEU A 25 8.84 10.17 -14.99
CA LEU A 25 9.00 8.73 -15.23
C LEU A 25 7.71 8.18 -15.82
N GLU A 26 7.71 7.94 -17.12
CA GLU A 26 6.58 7.37 -17.86
C GLU A 26 6.81 5.91 -18.25
N GLY A 27 5.70 5.19 -18.44
CA GLY A 27 5.69 3.83 -18.94
C GLY A 27 6.35 2.81 -18.02
N ASP A 28 6.94 1.78 -18.61
CA ASP A 28 7.52 0.63 -17.91
C ASP A 28 8.70 0.98 -16.99
N LYS A 29 9.27 2.15 -17.13
CA LYS A 29 10.36 2.62 -16.26
C LYS A 29 9.85 3.18 -14.93
N ALA A 30 8.64 3.70 -14.94
CA ALA A 30 8.04 4.36 -13.77
C ALA A 30 7.36 3.36 -12.83
N TRP A 31 6.81 2.30 -13.39
CA TRP A 31 5.99 1.34 -12.67
C TRP A 31 6.47 -0.08 -12.90
N MET A 32 6.38 -0.87 -11.85
CA MET A 32 6.66 -2.29 -11.95
C MET A 32 5.43 -3.09 -11.57
N SER A 33 5.18 -4.17 -12.30
CA SER A 33 4.14 -5.15 -11.96
C SER A 33 4.72 -6.16 -10.99
N ILE A 34 4.05 -6.36 -9.87
CA ILE A 34 4.48 -7.32 -8.86
C ILE A 34 3.27 -8.14 -8.40
N SER A 35 3.43 -9.45 -8.29
CA SER A 35 2.36 -10.30 -7.79
C SER A 35 2.28 -10.28 -6.26
N SER A 36 1.10 -10.57 -5.73
CA SER A 36 0.94 -10.78 -4.29
C SER A 36 1.84 -11.91 -3.78
N SER A 37 2.05 -12.93 -4.62
CA SER A 37 2.98 -14.02 -4.31
C SER A 37 4.41 -13.50 -4.12
N ASP A 38 4.90 -12.66 -5.03
CA ASP A 38 6.25 -12.11 -4.92
C ASP A 38 6.41 -11.19 -3.71
N LEU A 39 5.35 -10.44 -3.36
CA LEU A 39 5.36 -9.55 -2.21
C LEU A 39 5.38 -10.30 -0.87
N PHE A 40 4.68 -11.43 -0.78
CA PHE A 40 4.37 -12.05 0.51
C PHE A 40 5.02 -13.42 0.73
N SER A 41 5.53 -14.09 -0.33
CA SER A 41 6.12 -15.43 -0.20
C SER A 41 7.33 -15.43 0.71
N GLU A 42 7.43 -16.50 1.50
CA GLU A 42 8.54 -16.76 2.42
C GLU A 42 8.79 -15.66 3.45
N LYS A 43 7.78 -14.80 3.67
CA LYS A 43 7.84 -13.69 4.63
C LYS A 43 6.66 -13.76 5.58
N ARG A 44 6.88 -13.29 6.79
CA ARG A 44 5.79 -13.01 7.73
C ARG A 44 5.43 -11.55 7.60
N VAL A 45 4.29 -11.28 6.99
CA VAL A 45 3.86 -9.90 6.66
C VAL A 45 2.65 -9.49 7.49
N LEU A 46 2.60 -8.22 7.83
CA LEU A 46 1.42 -7.57 8.38
C LEU A 46 0.81 -6.69 7.29
N ILE A 47 -0.44 -6.96 6.94
CA ILE A 47 -1.18 -6.17 5.96
C ILE A 47 -2.35 -5.52 6.66
N PHE A 48 -2.42 -4.19 6.63
CA PHE A 48 -3.60 -3.48 7.08
C PHE A 48 -4.25 -2.75 5.91
N SER A 49 -5.56 -2.67 5.96
CA SER A 49 -6.37 -2.00 4.94
C SER A 49 -7.14 -0.85 5.57
N LEU A 50 -7.48 0.13 4.75
CA LEU A 50 -8.22 1.30 5.19
C LEU A 50 -9.12 1.83 4.06
N PRO A 51 -10.14 2.65 4.40
CA PRO A 51 -11.12 3.13 3.42
C PRO A 51 -10.54 3.96 2.28
N GLY A 52 -9.46 4.67 2.49
CA GLY A 52 -8.83 5.42 1.40
C GLY A 52 -7.69 6.32 1.85
N ALA A 53 -6.77 6.55 0.90
CA ALA A 53 -5.71 7.53 1.05
C ALA A 53 -6.30 8.94 1.28
N PHE A 54 -5.59 9.77 2.04
CA PHE A 54 -6.00 11.14 2.39
C PHE A 54 -7.29 11.28 3.20
N THR A 55 -7.91 10.18 3.60
CA THR A 55 -9.08 10.26 4.49
C THR A 55 -8.64 10.59 5.93
N PRO A 56 -9.50 11.25 6.74
CA PRO A 56 -9.07 11.84 8.02
C PRO A 56 -8.44 10.86 9.00
N THR A 57 -9.15 9.82 9.41
CA THR A 57 -8.65 8.82 10.39
C THR A 57 -7.47 8.02 9.86
N CYS A 58 -7.50 7.68 8.56
CA CYS A 58 -6.43 6.92 7.92
C CYS A 58 -5.12 7.71 7.92
N SER A 59 -5.18 9.01 7.68
CA SER A 59 -4.01 9.90 7.65
C SER A 59 -3.55 10.33 9.04
N SER A 60 -4.48 10.60 9.97
CA SER A 60 -4.12 11.15 11.28
C SER A 60 -3.74 10.09 12.31
N GLN A 61 -4.24 8.87 12.18
CA GLN A 61 -4.10 7.84 13.20
C GLN A 61 -3.55 6.51 12.69
N GLN A 62 -4.18 5.91 11.69
CA GLN A 62 -3.85 4.54 11.28
C GLN A 62 -2.44 4.43 10.68
N LEU A 63 -2.19 5.11 9.58
CA LEU A 63 -0.91 5.01 8.89
C LEU A 63 0.27 5.44 9.77
N PRO A 64 0.22 6.58 10.48
CA PRO A 64 1.31 6.96 11.37
C PRO A 64 1.57 5.95 12.48
N ALA A 65 0.52 5.38 13.07
CA ALA A 65 0.66 4.40 14.15
C ALA A 65 1.36 3.13 13.70
N PHE A 66 1.02 2.61 12.51
CA PHE A 66 1.70 1.43 11.96
C PHE A 66 3.15 1.72 11.58
N ASP A 67 3.41 2.87 10.99
CA ASP A 67 4.75 3.26 10.58
C ASP A 67 5.67 3.46 11.80
N GLU A 68 5.17 4.11 12.84
CA GLU A 68 5.89 4.35 14.08
C GLU A 68 6.22 3.06 14.84
N LYS A 69 5.32 2.08 14.82
CA LYS A 69 5.46 0.80 15.51
C LYS A 69 6.19 -0.28 14.70
N PHE A 70 6.76 0.05 13.59
CA PHE A 70 7.42 -0.91 12.70
C PHE A 70 8.48 -1.74 13.42
N GLU A 71 9.35 -1.13 14.22
CA GLU A 71 10.39 -1.85 14.97
C GLU A 71 9.79 -2.83 15.99
N ALA A 72 8.68 -2.47 16.62
CA ALA A 72 7.98 -3.38 17.53
C ALA A 72 7.43 -4.61 16.79
N PHE A 73 6.89 -4.43 15.59
CA PHE A 73 6.46 -5.54 14.74
C PHE A 73 7.62 -6.43 14.31
N LYS A 74 8.76 -5.85 13.94
CA LYS A 74 9.98 -6.60 13.60
C LYS A 74 10.45 -7.44 14.78
N ASN A 75 10.42 -6.92 15.98
CA ASN A 75 10.78 -7.65 17.20
C ASN A 75 9.85 -8.84 17.47
N LEU A 76 8.62 -8.81 16.96
CA LEU A 76 7.66 -9.91 17.01
C LEU A 76 7.79 -10.90 15.84
N GLY A 77 8.79 -10.72 14.99
CA GLY A 77 9.06 -11.61 13.85
C GLY A 77 8.33 -11.24 12.56
N ILE A 78 7.76 -10.04 12.47
CA ILE A 78 7.19 -9.52 11.22
C ILE A 78 8.33 -8.99 10.35
N ASP A 79 8.39 -9.43 9.10
CA ASP A 79 9.43 -9.01 8.15
C ASP A 79 9.08 -7.69 7.48
N GLU A 80 7.83 -7.52 7.06
CA GLU A 80 7.36 -6.33 6.34
C GLU A 80 5.94 -5.95 6.75
N VAL A 81 5.65 -4.65 6.66
CA VAL A 81 4.33 -4.08 6.93
C VAL A 81 3.82 -3.37 5.68
N PHE A 82 2.61 -3.72 5.25
CA PHE A 82 1.98 -3.19 4.06
C PHE A 82 0.66 -2.49 4.41
N CYS A 83 0.45 -1.35 3.74
CA CYS A 83 -0.83 -0.64 3.73
C CYS A 83 -1.48 -0.84 2.36
N ILE A 84 -2.67 -1.41 2.33
CA ILE A 84 -3.44 -1.61 1.10
C ILE A 84 -4.71 -0.75 1.10
N SER A 85 -5.00 -0.15 -0.03
CA SER A 85 -6.22 0.63 -0.21
C SER A 85 -6.69 0.56 -1.67
N VAL A 86 -8.01 0.73 -1.89
CA VAL A 86 -8.61 0.84 -3.22
C VAL A 86 -8.36 2.26 -3.74
N ASN A 87 -7.11 2.51 -4.05
CA ASN A 87 -6.59 3.75 -4.66
C ASN A 87 -5.57 3.37 -5.73
N ASP A 88 -5.41 4.23 -6.71
CA ASP A 88 -4.40 4.02 -7.74
C ASP A 88 -2.97 4.22 -7.21
N SER A 89 -2.02 3.84 -8.02
CA SER A 89 -0.60 3.89 -7.68
C SER A 89 -0.09 5.32 -7.46
N TYR A 90 -0.59 6.28 -8.22
CA TYR A 90 -0.19 7.69 -8.09
C TYR A 90 -0.64 8.26 -6.75
N VAL A 91 -1.89 8.01 -6.39
CA VAL A 91 -2.49 8.48 -5.13
C VAL A 91 -1.78 7.86 -3.93
N MET A 92 -1.53 6.55 -3.96
CA MET A 92 -0.84 5.86 -2.86
C MET A 92 0.59 6.36 -2.69
N ASN A 93 1.31 6.58 -3.78
CA ASN A 93 2.66 7.13 -3.74
C ASN A 93 2.67 8.57 -3.19
N ALA A 94 1.79 9.43 -3.68
CA ALA A 94 1.66 10.81 -3.21
C ALA A 94 1.30 10.87 -1.73
N TRP A 95 0.37 10.03 -1.28
CA TRP A 95 -0.03 9.97 0.13
C TRP A 95 1.11 9.50 1.03
N SER A 96 1.84 8.46 0.63
CA SER A 96 3.01 7.98 1.35
C SER A 96 4.05 9.10 1.55
N ASN A 97 4.35 9.83 0.50
CA ASN A 97 5.32 10.93 0.55
C ASN A 97 4.80 12.11 1.39
N TYR A 98 3.54 12.49 1.22
CA TYR A 98 2.91 13.54 2.03
C TYR A 98 2.94 13.23 3.53
N MET A 99 2.70 11.96 3.89
CA MET A 99 2.70 11.50 5.27
C MET A 99 4.11 11.26 5.84
N GLY A 100 5.14 11.31 5.00
CA GLY A 100 6.52 11.02 5.44
C GLY A 100 6.74 9.60 5.90
N VAL A 101 6.05 8.63 5.30
CA VAL A 101 6.13 7.21 5.65
C VAL A 101 7.52 6.68 5.35
N LYS A 102 8.11 5.95 6.30
CA LYS A 102 9.48 5.44 6.20
C LYS A 102 9.55 3.92 6.11
N ASN A 103 8.64 3.22 6.76
CA ASN A 103 8.74 1.77 6.99
C ASN A 103 7.60 0.98 6.35
N VAL A 104 6.40 1.56 6.33
CA VAL A 104 5.22 0.92 5.73
C VAL A 104 5.31 1.03 4.21
N GLN A 105 5.09 -0.08 3.52
CA GLN A 105 5.05 -0.14 2.06
C GLN A 105 3.60 -0.03 1.58
N MET A 106 3.38 0.72 0.51
CA MET A 106 2.04 0.94 -0.05
C MET A 106 1.71 -0.09 -1.12
N ILE A 107 0.51 -0.65 -1.06
CA ILE A 107 -0.04 -1.52 -2.11
C ILE A 107 -1.26 -0.84 -2.71
N PRO A 108 -1.18 -0.37 -3.95
CA PRO A 108 -2.31 0.22 -4.66
C PRO A 108 -3.21 -0.88 -5.23
N ASP A 109 -4.38 -1.08 -4.65
CA ASP A 109 -5.41 -1.98 -5.17
C ASP A 109 -6.48 -1.18 -5.94
N GLY A 110 -6.02 -0.43 -6.96
CA GLY A 110 -6.85 0.55 -7.67
C GLY A 110 -8.10 -0.02 -8.33
N THR A 111 -8.08 -1.29 -8.71
CA THR A 111 -9.25 -2.00 -9.26
C THR A 111 -10.14 -2.63 -8.19
N GLY A 112 -9.68 -2.66 -6.94
CA GLY A 112 -10.35 -3.35 -5.84
C GLY A 112 -10.32 -4.87 -5.95
N GLN A 113 -9.53 -5.43 -6.84
CA GLN A 113 -9.50 -6.87 -7.10
C GLN A 113 -9.08 -7.67 -5.86
N PHE A 114 -7.98 -7.30 -5.24
CA PHE A 114 -7.49 -7.98 -4.03
C PHE A 114 -8.50 -7.85 -2.89
N THR A 115 -8.96 -6.64 -2.64
CA THR A 115 -9.93 -6.34 -1.58
C THR A 115 -11.23 -7.14 -1.77
N ARG A 116 -11.71 -7.24 -3.03
CA ARG A 116 -12.90 -8.03 -3.36
C ARG A 116 -12.66 -9.52 -3.12
N MET A 117 -11.55 -10.05 -3.58
CA MET A 117 -11.21 -11.48 -3.41
C MET A 117 -10.99 -11.85 -1.95
N MET A 118 -10.57 -10.90 -1.12
CA MET A 118 -10.48 -11.06 0.33
C MET A 118 -11.84 -11.01 1.04
N GLY A 119 -12.91 -10.65 0.33
CA GLY A 119 -14.23 -10.45 0.92
C GLY A 119 -14.34 -9.21 1.80
N MET A 120 -13.48 -8.22 1.58
CA MET A 120 -13.38 -7.02 2.42
C MET A 120 -13.81 -5.74 1.71
N LEU A 121 -14.31 -5.85 0.47
CA LEU A 121 -14.78 -4.67 -0.25
C LEU A 121 -16.08 -4.15 0.36
N ILE A 122 -16.09 -2.88 0.73
CA ILE A 122 -17.25 -2.19 1.27
C ILE A 122 -17.65 -1.02 0.38
N ASN A 123 -18.92 -0.66 0.41
CA ASN A 123 -19.43 0.51 -0.30
C ASN A 123 -19.21 1.77 0.55
N LYS A 124 -18.60 2.77 -0.05
CA LYS A 124 -18.36 4.09 0.52
C LYS A 124 -18.83 5.23 -0.39
N ASP A 125 -19.87 5.00 -1.18
CA ASP A 125 -20.41 5.97 -2.13
C ASP A 125 -20.77 7.31 -1.45
N HIS A 126 -21.18 7.29 -0.19
CA HIS A 126 -21.49 8.48 0.60
C HIS A 126 -20.25 9.37 0.90
N ASN A 127 -19.06 8.86 0.67
CA ASN A 127 -17.81 9.62 0.78
C ASN A 127 -17.34 10.16 -0.58
N GLY A 128 -18.07 9.87 -1.66
CA GLY A 128 -17.67 10.15 -3.03
C GLY A 128 -16.78 9.07 -3.58
#